data_04470754bd68384630e83f9c8ee223e3
#
_entry.id   04470754bd68384630e83f9c8ee223e3
#
_cell.length_a   1.000
_cell.length_b   1.000
_cell.length_c   1.000
_cell.angle_alpha   90.00
_cell.angle_beta   90.00
_cell.angle_gamma   90.00
#
_symmetry.space_group_name_H-M   'P 1'
#
loop_
_entity.id
_entity.type
_entity.pdbx_description
1 polymer ?
#
loop_
_entity_poly.entity_id
_entity_poly.type
_entity_poly.pdbx_seq_one_letter_code
_entity_poly.pdbx_strand_id
1 'polypeptide(L)'
;DKILAGRLPQKMSLMLQKEAALRFAARNGSGEFSPISVLLSEAYDVQTPHKVSAACFHPRPSVDSMLLPLSKKPDAYTFAPKTREIMRAVFSKRRKQILSIAKSAGADSAILLEWLEASPDLPPDRRPEAIENRHWVNLDKLARK
;
A
#
# COMPACT_ATOMS: atom_id res chain seq x y z
N ASP A 1 -5.72 11.76 3.06
CA ASP A 1 -6.25 11.62 4.42
C ASP A 1 -7.70 11.12 4.47
N LYS A 2 -8.61 11.55 3.56
CA LYS A 2 -10.01 11.07 3.54
C LYS A 2 -10.12 9.56 3.32
N ILE A 3 -9.32 8.98 2.41
CA ILE A 3 -9.23 7.53 2.20
C ILE A 3 -8.78 6.83 3.48
N LEU A 4 -7.79 7.40 4.16
CA LEU A 4 -7.25 6.86 5.40
C LEU A 4 -8.21 6.99 6.58
N ALA A 5 -9.15 7.93 6.51
CA ALA A 5 -10.20 8.13 7.52
C ALA A 5 -11.49 7.32 7.26
N GLY A 6 -11.49 6.44 6.25
CA GLY A 6 -12.65 5.62 5.90
C GLY A 6 -13.75 6.33 5.11
N ARG A 7 -13.56 7.60 4.74
CA ARG A 7 -14.50 8.36 3.90
C ARG A 7 -14.18 8.13 2.42
N LEU A 8 -14.57 6.98 1.88
CA LEU A 8 -14.24 6.55 0.53
C LEU A 8 -15.23 7.13 -0.50
N PRO A 9 -14.85 8.09 -1.37
CA PRO A 9 -15.69 8.49 -2.49
C PRO A 9 -15.89 7.34 -3.48
N GLN A 10 -17.03 7.31 -4.17
CA GLN A 10 -17.37 6.25 -5.11
C GLN A 10 -16.42 6.21 -6.32
N LYS A 11 -16.03 7.40 -6.80
CA LYS A 11 -15.08 7.55 -7.91
C LYS A 11 -14.11 8.68 -7.60
N MET A 12 -12.85 8.50 -8.00
CA MET A 12 -11.81 9.52 -7.94
C MET A 12 -10.98 9.50 -9.22
N SER A 13 -10.48 10.67 -9.59
CA SER A 13 -9.40 10.78 -10.57
C SER A 13 -8.30 11.63 -9.94
N LEU A 14 -7.12 11.05 -9.80
CA LEU A 14 -5.97 11.72 -9.21
C LEU A 14 -4.97 12.09 -10.29
N MET A 15 -4.61 13.37 -10.38
CA MET A 15 -3.48 13.81 -11.21
C MET A 15 -2.23 13.84 -10.34
N LEU A 16 -1.25 13.04 -10.68
CA LEU A 16 -0.02 12.83 -9.92
C LEU A 16 1.20 12.89 -10.83
N GLN A 17 2.37 13.19 -10.26
CA GLN A 17 3.63 12.95 -10.95
C GLN A 17 3.76 11.46 -11.32
N LYS A 18 4.41 11.18 -12.44
CA LYS A 18 4.54 9.81 -13.00
C LYS A 18 4.96 8.78 -11.94
N GLU A 19 6.00 9.07 -11.17
CA GLU A 19 6.52 8.15 -10.14
C GLU A 19 5.47 7.86 -9.04
N ALA A 20 4.77 8.90 -8.58
CA ALA A 20 3.72 8.74 -7.57
C ALA A 20 2.54 7.93 -8.11
N ALA A 21 2.12 8.16 -9.35
CA ALA A 21 1.03 7.40 -9.97
C ALA A 21 1.39 5.92 -10.13
N LEU A 22 2.62 5.62 -10.56
CA LEU A 22 3.12 4.24 -10.68
C LEU A 22 3.14 3.53 -9.32
N ARG A 23 3.57 4.22 -8.27
CA ARG A 23 3.54 3.70 -6.90
C ARG A 23 2.12 3.44 -6.41
N PHE A 24 1.17 4.32 -6.70
CA PHE A 24 -0.23 4.16 -6.31
C PHE A 24 -0.91 2.98 -7.03
N ALA A 25 -0.55 2.75 -8.30
CA ALA A 25 -1.07 1.66 -9.12
C ALA A 25 -0.22 0.38 -9.05
N ALA A 26 0.85 0.37 -8.26
CA ALA A 26 1.77 -0.76 -8.17
C ALA A 26 1.09 -2.01 -7.63
N ARG A 27 1.50 -3.16 -8.17
CA ARG A 27 1.02 -4.48 -7.72
C ARG A 27 2.11 -5.19 -6.92
N ASN A 28 1.67 -6.15 -6.12
CA ASN A 28 2.55 -7.03 -5.37
C ASN A 28 3.69 -7.58 -6.23
N GLY A 29 4.89 -7.59 -5.67
CA GLY A 29 6.12 -8.04 -6.34
C GLY A 29 6.82 -6.98 -7.20
N SER A 30 6.22 -5.81 -7.42
CA SER A 30 6.89 -4.73 -8.14
C SER A 30 7.78 -3.88 -7.22
N GLY A 31 8.85 -3.28 -7.80
CA GLY A 31 9.73 -2.38 -7.08
C GLY A 31 9.04 -1.12 -6.53
N GLU A 32 7.90 -0.74 -7.09
CA GLU A 32 7.12 0.43 -6.67
C GLU A 32 6.07 0.09 -5.60
N PHE A 33 5.84 -1.20 -5.30
CA PHE A 33 4.85 -1.62 -4.32
C PHE A 33 5.15 -1.06 -2.92
N SER A 34 4.13 -0.53 -2.25
CA SER A 34 4.28 0.27 -1.03
C SER A 34 2.99 0.24 -0.20
N PRO A 35 2.98 0.75 1.04
CA PRO A 35 1.76 0.81 1.84
C PRO A 35 0.58 1.46 1.11
N ILE A 36 0.81 2.55 0.36
CA ILE A 36 -0.28 3.20 -0.38
C ILE A 36 -0.85 2.32 -1.48
N SER A 37 -0.03 1.48 -2.11
CA SER A 37 -0.49 0.51 -3.11
C SER A 37 -1.45 -0.51 -2.49
N VAL A 38 -1.11 -1.05 -1.30
CA VAL A 38 -1.97 -1.96 -0.53
C VAL A 38 -3.28 -1.27 -0.16
N LEU A 39 -3.21 -0.08 0.45
CA LEU A 39 -4.38 0.67 0.92
C LEU A 39 -5.35 0.99 -0.22
N LEU A 40 -4.82 1.40 -1.38
CA LEU A 40 -5.64 1.74 -2.53
C LEU A 40 -6.24 0.50 -3.18
N SER A 41 -5.46 -0.55 -3.39
CA SER A 41 -5.95 -1.76 -4.06
C SER A 41 -6.97 -2.55 -3.23
N GLU A 42 -6.97 -2.40 -1.89
CA GLU A 42 -8.01 -2.99 -1.04
C GLU A 42 -9.30 -2.17 -1.03
N ALA A 43 -9.22 -0.86 -1.26
CA ALA A 43 -10.39 0.02 -1.26
C ALA A 43 -10.97 0.29 -2.64
N TYR A 44 -10.15 0.22 -3.70
CA TYR A 44 -10.50 0.64 -5.05
C TYR A 44 -10.01 -0.32 -6.12
N ASP A 45 -10.76 -0.40 -7.21
CA ASP A 45 -10.26 -0.82 -8.51
C ASP A 45 -9.40 0.31 -9.07
N VAL A 46 -8.09 0.10 -9.03
CA VAL A 46 -7.09 1.07 -9.50
C VAL A 46 -6.85 0.79 -10.98
N GLN A 47 -7.26 1.71 -11.83
CA GLN A 47 -7.10 1.58 -13.28
C GLN A 47 -5.68 1.92 -13.73
N THR A 48 -5.35 1.58 -14.97
CA THR A 48 -4.07 1.92 -15.57
C THR A 48 -3.91 3.43 -15.65
N PRO A 49 -2.78 4.00 -15.14
CA PRO A 49 -2.54 5.43 -15.22
C PRO A 49 -2.41 5.90 -16.68
N HIS A 50 -3.06 7.03 -17.00
CA HIS A 50 -2.97 7.69 -18.30
C HIS A 50 -1.95 8.82 -18.27
N LYS A 51 -1.03 8.82 -19.24
CA LYS A 51 0.01 9.86 -19.33
C LYS A 51 -0.60 11.21 -19.72
N VAL A 52 -0.20 12.26 -18.99
CA VAL A 52 -0.48 13.65 -19.31
C VAL A 52 0.87 14.35 -19.54
N SER A 53 1.08 14.82 -20.77
CA SER A 53 2.34 15.48 -21.16
C SER A 53 2.59 16.75 -20.35
N ALA A 54 3.84 16.99 -19.98
CA ALA A 54 4.28 18.25 -19.38
C ALA A 54 3.96 19.47 -20.24
N ALA A 55 3.81 19.29 -21.57
CA ALA A 55 3.42 20.36 -22.51
C ALA A 55 1.99 20.86 -22.28
N CYS A 56 1.12 20.13 -21.57
CA CYS A 56 -0.24 20.54 -21.25
C CYS A 56 -0.31 21.56 -20.10
N PHE A 57 0.81 21.93 -19.49
CA PHE A 57 0.85 22.81 -18.32
C PHE A 57 1.63 24.09 -18.58
N HIS A 58 1.20 25.18 -17.93
CA HIS A 58 1.93 26.43 -17.89
C HIS A 58 2.02 26.97 -16.45
N PRO A 59 3.22 27.18 -15.88
CA PRO A 59 4.54 26.86 -16.44
C PRO A 59 4.74 25.37 -16.62
N ARG A 60 5.53 24.97 -17.61
CA ARG A 60 5.79 23.57 -17.94
C ARG A 60 6.60 22.88 -16.83
N PRO A 61 6.09 21.80 -16.23
CA PRO A 61 6.84 21.05 -15.22
C PRO A 61 8.00 20.26 -15.84
N SER A 62 8.97 19.88 -15.01
CA SER A 62 10.14 19.08 -15.42
C SER A 62 9.83 17.61 -15.64
N VAL A 63 8.69 17.12 -15.14
CA VAL A 63 8.28 15.71 -15.21
C VAL A 63 6.87 15.56 -15.76
N ASP A 64 6.62 14.44 -16.44
CA ASP A 64 5.26 14.11 -16.89
C ASP A 64 4.34 13.81 -15.69
N SER A 65 3.08 14.14 -15.87
CA SER A 65 1.99 13.76 -14.96
C SER A 65 1.25 12.54 -15.48
N MET A 66 0.50 11.89 -14.58
CA MET A 66 -0.41 10.81 -14.92
C MET A 66 -1.75 11.04 -14.24
N LEU A 67 -2.82 10.72 -14.94
CA LEU A 67 -4.17 10.67 -14.42
C LEU A 67 -4.45 9.23 -14.00
N LEU A 68 -4.80 9.03 -12.74
CA LEU A 68 -5.10 7.73 -12.13
C LEU A 68 -6.58 7.66 -11.74
N PRO A 69 -7.42 6.98 -12.54
CA PRO A 69 -8.80 6.75 -12.18
C PRO A 69 -8.92 5.63 -11.14
N LEU A 70 -9.83 5.83 -10.17
CA LEU A 70 -10.14 4.86 -9.12
C LEU A 70 -11.66 4.76 -8.94
N SER A 71 -12.16 3.52 -8.87
CA SER A 71 -13.56 3.22 -8.57
C SER A 71 -13.64 2.41 -7.29
N LYS A 72 -14.47 2.83 -6.32
CA LYS A 72 -14.61 2.14 -5.04
C LYS A 72 -15.13 0.73 -5.25
N LYS A 73 -14.49 -0.25 -4.62
CA LYS A 73 -14.96 -1.63 -4.60
C LYS A 73 -16.22 -1.78 -3.77
N PRO A 74 -17.13 -2.74 -4.10
CA PRO A 74 -18.28 -3.06 -3.27
C PRO A 74 -17.88 -3.50 -1.85
N ASP A 75 -16.81 -4.28 -1.75
CA ASP A 75 -16.21 -4.84 -0.53
C ASP A 75 -14.99 -4.04 -0.06
N ALA A 76 -14.97 -2.73 -0.34
CA ALA A 76 -13.84 -1.84 -0.04
C ALA A 76 -13.38 -1.98 1.43
N TYR A 77 -12.10 -2.31 1.62
CA TYR A 77 -11.49 -2.50 2.92
C TYR A 77 -10.66 -1.28 3.35
N THR A 78 -10.75 -0.91 4.62
CA THR A 78 -9.96 0.16 5.22
C THR A 78 -9.19 -0.32 6.43
N PHE A 79 -7.91 -0.02 6.47
CA PHE A 79 -6.99 -0.44 7.53
C PHE A 79 -7.05 0.49 8.74
N ALA A 80 -6.94 -0.07 9.94
CA ALA A 80 -6.84 0.68 11.19
C ALA A 80 -5.58 1.58 11.20
N PRO A 81 -5.60 2.71 11.95
CA PRO A 81 -4.44 3.59 12.06
C PRO A 81 -3.16 2.86 12.48
N LYS A 82 -3.25 1.99 13.49
CA LYS A 82 -2.13 1.21 14.00
C LYS A 82 -1.52 0.31 12.92
N THR A 83 -2.33 -0.42 12.15
CA THR A 83 -1.83 -1.26 11.05
C THR A 83 -1.11 -0.45 9.99
N ARG A 84 -1.62 0.75 9.65
CA ARG A 84 -0.96 1.64 8.69
C ARG A 84 0.41 2.11 9.17
N GLU A 85 0.57 2.34 10.47
CA GLU A 85 1.87 2.65 11.09
C GLU A 85 2.83 1.47 10.99
N ILE A 86 2.37 0.27 11.36
CA ILE A 86 3.16 -0.97 11.24
C ILE A 86 3.58 -1.20 9.78
N MET A 87 2.67 -1.07 8.82
CA MET A 87 2.98 -1.20 7.40
C MET A 87 4.09 -0.22 6.97
N ARG A 88 4.00 1.06 7.36
CA ARG A 88 5.05 2.05 7.05
C ARG A 88 6.40 1.66 7.64
N ALA A 89 6.41 1.20 8.90
CA ALA A 89 7.62 0.75 9.58
C ALA A 89 8.24 -0.48 8.89
N VAL A 90 7.42 -1.44 8.48
CA VAL A 90 7.87 -2.64 7.74
C VAL A 90 8.44 -2.23 6.38
N PHE A 91 7.73 -1.42 5.60
CA PHE A 91 8.19 -0.98 4.27
C PHE A 91 9.40 -0.03 4.32
N SER A 92 9.67 0.63 5.45
CA SER A 92 10.92 1.39 5.62
C SER A 92 12.17 0.50 5.61
N LYS A 93 11.99 -0.79 5.92
CA LYS A 93 13.04 -1.82 5.94
C LYS A 93 12.93 -2.80 4.75
N ARG A 94 12.40 -2.37 3.61
CA ARG A 94 12.03 -3.21 2.47
C ARG A 94 13.13 -4.14 1.92
N ARG A 95 14.40 -3.87 2.18
CA ARG A 95 15.52 -4.76 1.79
C ARG A 95 15.73 -5.94 2.73
N LYS A 96 15.05 -5.96 3.90
CA LYS A 96 15.13 -7.04 4.88
C LYS A 96 13.98 -8.04 4.69
N GLN A 97 14.20 -9.27 5.13
CA GLN A 97 13.18 -10.31 5.21
C GLN A 97 12.19 -10.01 6.33
N ILE A 98 10.93 -10.41 6.17
CA ILE A 98 9.86 -10.06 7.13
C ILE A 98 10.12 -10.61 8.52
N LEU A 99 10.67 -11.83 8.66
CA LEU A 99 11.03 -12.38 9.95
C LEU A 99 12.10 -11.54 10.68
N SER A 100 13.10 -11.06 9.94
CA SER A 100 14.14 -10.18 10.51
C SER A 100 13.55 -8.83 10.94
N ILE A 101 12.58 -8.31 10.18
CA ILE A 101 11.87 -7.08 10.52
C ILE A 101 11.05 -7.30 11.80
N ALA A 102 10.28 -8.39 11.88
CA ALA A 102 9.43 -8.73 13.02
C ALA A 102 10.25 -8.84 14.31
N LYS A 103 11.38 -9.57 14.30
CA LYS A 103 12.28 -9.70 15.45
C LYS A 103 12.90 -8.39 15.93
N SER A 104 13.04 -7.40 15.05
CA SER A 104 13.67 -6.09 15.32
C SER A 104 12.68 -4.92 15.39
N ALA A 105 11.37 -5.19 15.51
CA ALA A 105 10.32 -4.19 15.44
C ALA A 105 10.00 -3.49 16.78
N GLY A 106 10.74 -3.78 17.84
CA GLY A 106 10.50 -3.16 19.14
C GLY A 106 9.11 -3.47 19.68
N ALA A 107 8.31 -2.46 19.97
CA ALA A 107 6.95 -2.63 20.52
C ALA A 107 6.00 -3.41 19.60
N ASP A 108 6.23 -3.38 18.27
CA ASP A 108 5.41 -4.10 17.30
C ASP A 108 5.90 -5.54 17.04
N SER A 109 6.97 -6.00 17.72
CA SER A 109 7.56 -7.32 17.48
C SER A 109 6.58 -8.45 17.80
N ALA A 110 5.87 -8.38 18.92
CA ALA A 110 4.93 -9.41 19.36
C ALA A 110 3.82 -9.64 18.32
N ILE A 111 3.17 -8.57 17.86
CA ILE A 111 2.09 -8.67 16.89
C ILE A 111 2.58 -9.13 15.50
N LEU A 112 3.77 -8.74 15.09
CA LEU A 112 4.35 -9.19 13.83
C LEU A 112 4.75 -10.67 13.86
N LEU A 113 5.23 -11.19 14.98
CA LEU A 113 5.54 -12.61 15.15
C LEU A 113 4.25 -13.44 15.20
N GLU A 114 3.23 -13.01 15.97
CA GLU A 114 1.91 -13.65 15.99
C GLU A 114 1.29 -13.69 14.60
N TRP A 115 1.40 -12.58 13.83
CA TRP A 115 0.93 -12.53 12.46
C TRP A 115 1.61 -13.54 11.54
N LEU A 116 2.94 -13.71 11.66
CA LEU A 116 3.69 -14.71 10.88
C LEU A 116 3.27 -16.13 11.26
N GLU A 117 3.09 -16.42 12.54
CA GLU A 117 2.59 -17.73 13.02
C GLU A 117 1.18 -18.03 12.51
N ALA A 118 0.30 -17.02 12.49
CA ALA A 118 -1.06 -17.13 11.97
C ALA A 118 -1.14 -17.15 10.43
N SER A 119 -0.02 -17.00 9.73
CA SER A 119 0.08 -16.94 8.27
C SER A 119 1.07 -17.99 7.74
N PRO A 120 0.77 -19.30 7.85
CA PRO A 120 1.71 -20.36 7.47
C PRO A 120 2.07 -20.38 5.97
N ASP A 121 1.25 -19.76 5.15
CA ASP A 121 1.46 -19.57 3.71
C ASP A 121 2.25 -18.30 3.36
N LEU A 122 2.67 -17.51 4.36
CA LEU A 122 3.59 -16.39 4.21
C LEU A 122 5.02 -16.83 4.56
N PRO A 123 5.89 -17.07 3.55
CA PRO A 123 7.26 -17.46 3.82
C PRO A 123 8.01 -16.38 4.62
N PRO A 124 8.74 -16.77 5.69
CA PRO A 124 9.41 -15.83 6.61
C PRO A 124 10.58 -15.07 5.97
N ASP A 125 11.07 -15.53 4.84
CA ASP A 125 12.15 -14.92 4.05
C ASP A 125 11.64 -13.88 3.03
N ARG A 126 10.33 -13.71 2.90
CA ARG A 126 9.74 -12.72 2.01
C ARG A 126 10.13 -11.30 2.40
N ARG A 127 10.28 -10.46 1.37
CA ARG A 127 10.44 -9.01 1.54
C ARG A 127 9.08 -8.31 1.52
N PRO A 128 8.95 -7.13 2.13
CA PRO A 128 7.67 -6.42 2.22
C PRO A 128 6.93 -6.26 0.87
N GLU A 129 7.65 -5.96 -0.21
CA GLU A 129 7.07 -5.78 -1.54
C GLU A 129 6.51 -7.08 -2.16
N ALA A 130 6.92 -8.23 -1.66
CA ALA A 130 6.46 -9.54 -2.13
C ALA A 130 5.34 -10.15 -1.27
N ILE A 131 4.89 -9.44 -0.23
CA ILE A 131 3.79 -9.87 0.65
C ILE A 131 2.47 -9.51 0.02
N GLU A 132 1.61 -10.51 -0.21
CA GLU A 132 0.29 -10.32 -0.79
C GLU A 132 -0.64 -9.53 0.13
N ASN A 133 -1.58 -8.79 -0.46
CA ASN A 133 -2.52 -7.93 0.26
C ASN A 133 -3.32 -8.66 1.34
N ARG A 134 -3.73 -9.92 1.10
CA ARG A 134 -4.48 -10.73 2.06
C ARG A 134 -3.77 -10.88 3.41
N HIS A 135 -2.44 -10.95 3.41
CA HIS A 135 -1.67 -11.03 4.65
C HIS A 135 -1.71 -9.71 5.43
N TRP A 136 -1.67 -8.57 4.73
CA TRP A 136 -1.86 -7.27 5.38
C TRP A 136 -3.24 -7.09 5.99
N VAL A 137 -4.29 -7.61 5.32
CA VAL A 137 -5.66 -7.67 5.87
C VAL A 137 -5.70 -8.54 7.13
N ASN A 138 -5.02 -9.70 7.12
CA ASN A 138 -4.91 -10.56 8.31
C ASN A 138 -4.19 -9.87 9.47
N LEU A 139 -3.09 -9.15 9.20
CA LEU A 139 -2.42 -8.33 10.20
C LEU A 139 -3.37 -7.28 10.81
N ASP A 140 -4.18 -6.61 9.98
CA ASP A 140 -5.15 -5.62 10.45
C ASP A 140 -6.22 -6.23 11.37
N LYS A 141 -6.71 -7.43 11.03
CA LYS A 141 -7.66 -8.15 11.87
C LYS A 141 -7.07 -8.51 13.23
N LEU A 142 -5.78 -8.89 13.29
CA LEU A 142 -5.07 -9.13 14.55
C LEU A 142 -4.90 -7.84 15.36
N ALA A 143 -4.50 -6.75 14.71
CA ALA A 143 -4.26 -5.46 15.35
C ALA A 143 -5.53 -4.75 15.87
N ARG A 144 -6.71 -5.22 15.49
CA ARG A 144 -8.01 -4.72 15.95
C ARG A 144 -8.54 -5.44 17.19
N LYS A 145 -7.95 -6.58 17.57
CA LYS A 145 -8.30 -7.33 18.80
C LYS A 145 -7.72 -6.63 20.03
#